data_6e49a3b0b249557b26d3b2896beb9ce1
#
_entry.id   6e49a3b0b249557b26d3b2896beb9ce1
#
_cell.length_a   1.000
_cell.length_b   1.000
_cell.length_c   1.000
_cell.angle_alpha   90.00
_cell.angle_beta   90.00
_cell.angle_gamma   90.00
#
_symmetry.space_group_name_H-M   'P 1'
#
loop_
_entity.id
_entity.type
_entity.pdbx_description
1 polymer ?
#
loop_
_entity_poly.entity_id
_entity_poly.type
_entity_poly.pdbx_seq_one_letter_code
_entity_poly.pdbx_strand_id
1 'polypeptide(L)'
;MRPDGPSGPGAESADPASAVASLLRTLDLEPLERNLYRGRSPKVGWQRVFGGQVIGQALVAAARTIEERDADGERWAAHSLHGYFMRPGDPAVPIIYEVDRIRDGKSFATRRVVAIQHGAAIFSMSASFHRREEGPGHQTDMPDVPAPDDLPTEAEVKARFLATAPEPVRRYWERPRPIELRPVDMSSYLM
;
A
#
# COMPACT_ATOMS: atom_id res chain seq x y z
N MET A 1 -44.75 -5.27 -23.34
CA MET A 1 -44.02 -5.89 -22.20
C MET A 1 -42.55 -5.90 -22.56
N ARG A 2 -41.77 -4.93 -22.05
CA ARG A 2 -40.32 -4.83 -22.29
C ARG A 2 -39.62 -5.49 -21.11
N PRO A 3 -38.59 -6.32 -21.30
CA PRO A 3 -37.84 -6.87 -20.18
C PRO A 3 -36.86 -5.81 -19.63
N ASP A 4 -36.88 -5.70 -18.32
CA ASP A 4 -35.96 -4.86 -17.54
C ASP A 4 -34.51 -5.33 -17.77
N GLY A 5 -33.65 -4.38 -18.13
CA GLY A 5 -32.23 -4.58 -18.25
C GLY A 5 -31.57 -4.73 -16.87
N PRO A 6 -30.43 -5.42 -16.77
CA PRO A 6 -29.73 -5.62 -15.49
C PRO A 6 -29.20 -4.28 -14.95
N SER A 7 -29.57 -4.00 -13.72
CA SER A 7 -29.02 -2.89 -12.91
C SER A 7 -27.50 -3.03 -12.85
N GLY A 8 -26.77 -2.04 -13.33
CA GLY A 8 -25.34 -1.95 -13.21
C GLY A 8 -24.90 -1.91 -11.72
N PRO A 9 -23.67 -2.34 -11.40
CA PRO A 9 -23.17 -2.30 -10.03
C PRO A 9 -23.19 -0.85 -9.53
N GLY A 10 -23.90 -0.64 -8.41
CA GLY A 10 -24.05 0.66 -7.77
C GLY A 10 -22.69 1.30 -7.53
N ALA A 11 -22.58 2.58 -7.83
CA ALA A 11 -21.47 3.42 -7.47
C ALA A 11 -21.34 3.40 -5.93
N GLU A 12 -20.32 2.67 -5.40
CA GLU A 12 -19.94 2.79 -4.00
C GLU A 12 -19.66 4.28 -3.71
N SER A 13 -20.31 4.81 -2.71
CA SER A 13 -20.20 6.21 -2.30
C SER A 13 -18.72 6.61 -2.14
N ALA A 14 -18.39 7.80 -2.63
CA ALA A 14 -17.06 8.40 -2.58
C ALA A 14 -16.66 8.87 -1.16
N ASP A 15 -16.95 8.06 -0.12
CA ASP A 15 -16.63 8.35 1.27
C ASP A 15 -15.16 7.96 1.55
N PRO A 16 -14.31 8.91 2.04
CA PRO A 16 -12.94 8.63 2.45
C PRO A 16 -12.82 7.49 3.48
N ALA A 17 -13.78 7.36 4.41
CA ALA A 17 -13.81 6.27 5.38
C ALA A 17 -13.93 4.89 4.69
N SER A 18 -14.69 4.80 3.61
CA SER A 18 -14.80 3.59 2.77
C SER A 18 -13.48 3.26 2.07
N ALA A 19 -12.73 4.29 1.60
CA ALA A 19 -11.43 4.09 0.96
C ALA A 19 -10.36 3.59 1.94
N VAL A 20 -10.32 4.12 3.18
CA VAL A 20 -9.44 3.64 4.24
C VAL A 20 -9.79 2.20 4.64
N ALA A 21 -11.07 1.90 4.83
CA ALA A 21 -11.51 0.54 5.14
C ALA A 21 -11.13 -0.45 4.02
N SER A 22 -11.20 -0.03 2.74
CA SER A 22 -10.75 -0.84 1.61
C SER A 22 -9.24 -1.07 1.62
N LEU A 23 -8.44 -0.06 1.96
CA LEU A 23 -6.99 -0.20 2.14
C LEU A 23 -6.66 -1.20 3.25
N LEU A 24 -7.30 -1.08 4.42
CA LEU A 24 -7.08 -2.00 5.54
C LEU A 24 -7.42 -3.43 5.17
N ARG A 25 -8.56 -3.67 4.49
CA ARG A 25 -8.90 -5.01 3.99
C ARG A 25 -7.90 -5.55 2.96
N THR A 26 -7.31 -4.67 2.14
CA THR A 26 -6.28 -5.05 1.18
C THR A 26 -4.99 -5.48 1.86
N LEU A 27 -4.63 -4.82 2.97
CA LEU A 27 -3.45 -5.13 3.77
C LEU A 27 -3.67 -6.31 4.74
N ASP A 28 -4.92 -6.68 5.02
CA ASP A 28 -5.23 -7.82 5.89
C ASP A 28 -5.09 -9.14 5.11
N LEU A 29 -3.89 -9.73 5.22
CA LEU A 29 -3.54 -10.96 4.53
C LEU A 29 -4.19 -12.18 5.18
N GLU A 30 -4.62 -13.12 4.36
CA GLU A 30 -5.08 -14.43 4.81
C GLU A 30 -3.87 -15.33 5.10
N PRO A 31 -3.71 -15.83 6.34
CA PRO A 31 -2.69 -16.82 6.63
C PRO A 31 -3.07 -18.16 5.99
N LEU A 32 -2.17 -18.77 5.26
CA LEU A 32 -2.35 -20.10 4.64
C LEU A 32 -1.63 -21.19 5.43
N GLU A 33 -0.41 -20.89 5.87
CA GLU A 33 0.47 -21.76 6.62
C GLU A 33 1.51 -20.88 7.32
N ARG A 34 2.33 -21.47 8.18
CA ARG A 34 3.46 -20.78 8.80
C ARG A 34 4.33 -20.11 7.73
N ASN A 35 4.56 -18.81 7.86
CA ASN A 35 5.32 -17.98 6.92
C ASN A 35 4.73 -17.86 5.50
N LEU A 36 3.48 -18.29 5.28
CA LEU A 36 2.83 -18.25 3.98
C LEU A 36 1.50 -17.52 4.07
N TYR A 37 1.33 -16.47 3.27
CA TYR A 37 0.16 -15.60 3.31
C TYR A 37 -0.40 -15.37 1.92
N ARG A 38 -1.71 -15.10 1.84
CA ARG A 38 -2.40 -14.73 0.61
C ARG A 38 -2.92 -13.30 0.68
N GLY A 39 -2.48 -12.46 -0.25
CA GLY A 39 -2.99 -11.13 -0.48
C GLY A 39 -3.92 -11.07 -1.68
N ARG A 40 -4.92 -10.19 -1.64
CA ARG A 40 -5.84 -9.93 -2.74
C ARG A 40 -5.68 -8.51 -3.23
N SER A 41 -5.92 -8.28 -4.51
CA SER A 41 -5.92 -6.94 -5.10
C SER A 41 -7.36 -6.40 -5.18
N PRO A 42 -7.57 -5.09 -4.97
CA PRO A 42 -8.87 -4.48 -5.18
C PRO A 42 -9.22 -4.50 -6.68
N LYS A 43 -10.50 -4.71 -6.99
CA LYS A 43 -11.02 -4.73 -8.37
C LYS A 43 -11.26 -3.29 -8.86
N VAL A 44 -10.19 -2.57 -9.16
CA VAL A 44 -10.25 -1.14 -9.58
C VAL A 44 -10.01 -0.94 -11.08
N GLY A 45 -10.00 -2.02 -11.88
CA GLY A 45 -9.84 -1.95 -13.33
C GLY A 45 -8.41 -1.61 -13.79
N TRP A 46 -7.40 -1.79 -12.94
CA TRP A 46 -6.01 -1.65 -13.34
C TRP A 46 -5.53 -2.88 -14.12
N GLN A 47 -4.64 -2.64 -15.09
CA GLN A 47 -4.00 -3.71 -15.85
C GLN A 47 -2.89 -4.42 -15.06
N ARG A 48 -2.36 -3.78 -14.01
CA ARG A 48 -1.28 -4.29 -13.17
C ARG A 48 -1.57 -3.98 -11.72
N VAL A 49 -1.08 -4.84 -10.82
CA VAL A 49 -1.12 -4.57 -9.38
C VAL A 49 -0.28 -3.33 -9.06
N PHE A 50 -0.79 -2.48 -8.18
CA PHE A 50 -0.06 -1.32 -7.69
C PHE A 50 1.14 -1.75 -6.86
N GLY A 51 2.34 -1.22 -7.18
CA GLY A 51 3.58 -1.61 -6.50
C GLY A 51 3.57 -1.32 -5.00
N GLY A 52 2.99 -0.19 -4.57
CA GLY A 52 2.84 0.14 -3.16
C GLY A 52 1.99 -0.86 -2.38
N GLN A 53 0.97 -1.45 -3.01
CA GLN A 53 0.19 -2.55 -2.43
C GLN A 53 1.07 -3.78 -2.20
N VAL A 54 1.89 -4.16 -3.19
CA VAL A 54 2.76 -5.35 -3.09
C VAL A 54 3.79 -5.17 -1.97
N ILE A 55 4.42 -3.98 -1.87
CA ILE A 55 5.35 -3.66 -0.78
C ILE A 55 4.63 -3.69 0.57
N GLY A 56 3.47 -3.04 0.68
CA GLY A 56 2.69 -2.99 1.93
C GLY A 56 2.28 -4.38 2.40
N GLN A 57 1.75 -5.21 1.50
CA GLN A 57 1.38 -6.59 1.81
C GLN A 57 2.60 -7.44 2.19
N ALA A 58 3.73 -7.31 1.48
CA ALA A 58 4.97 -8.00 1.82
C ALA A 58 5.49 -7.60 3.22
N LEU A 59 5.42 -6.31 3.56
CA LEU A 59 5.81 -5.82 4.88
C LEU A 59 4.88 -6.33 5.98
N VAL A 60 3.57 -6.38 5.74
CA VAL A 60 2.59 -6.99 6.68
C VAL A 60 2.89 -8.48 6.89
N ALA A 61 3.16 -9.23 5.81
CA ALA A 61 3.54 -10.64 5.92
C ALA A 61 4.81 -10.83 6.78
N ALA A 62 5.84 -10.00 6.56
CA ALA A 62 7.06 -10.01 7.35
C ALA A 62 6.79 -9.65 8.83
N ALA A 63 6.02 -8.58 9.08
CA ALA A 63 5.70 -8.09 10.42
C ALA A 63 4.94 -9.14 11.26
N ARG A 64 3.98 -9.84 10.69
CA ARG A 64 3.24 -10.92 11.37
C ARG A 64 4.16 -12.02 11.91
N THR A 65 5.28 -12.30 11.23
CA THR A 65 6.26 -13.28 11.73
C THR A 65 7.14 -12.73 12.86
N ILE A 66 7.13 -11.41 13.09
CA ILE A 66 7.79 -10.74 14.21
C ILE A 66 6.87 -10.68 15.42
N GLU A 67 5.57 -10.40 15.22
CA GLU A 67 4.55 -10.35 16.29
C GLU A 67 4.49 -11.67 17.07
N GLU A 68 4.73 -12.81 16.44
CA GLU A 68 4.81 -14.10 17.11
C GLU A 68 5.93 -14.19 18.17
N ARG A 69 6.91 -13.27 18.14
CA ARG A 69 8.02 -13.20 19.09
C ARG A 69 7.78 -12.22 20.24
N ASP A 70 6.73 -11.40 20.11
CA ASP A 70 6.48 -10.27 21.00
C ASP A 70 5.67 -10.68 22.25
N ALA A 71 5.95 -11.87 22.77
CA ALA A 71 5.30 -12.40 23.97
C ALA A 71 5.47 -11.50 25.21
N ASP A 72 6.50 -10.61 25.21
CA ASP A 72 6.85 -9.75 26.33
C ASP A 72 6.41 -8.27 26.13
N GLY A 73 5.63 -7.96 25.06
CA GLY A 73 5.16 -6.59 24.77
C GLY A 73 6.25 -5.66 24.24
N GLU A 74 7.38 -6.20 23.84
CA GLU A 74 8.49 -5.44 23.25
C GLU A 74 8.17 -5.09 21.79
N ARG A 75 7.93 -3.82 21.53
CA ARG A 75 7.56 -3.33 20.19
C ARG A 75 8.74 -3.37 19.24
N TRP A 76 8.69 -4.31 18.31
CA TRP A 76 9.54 -4.36 17.15
C TRP A 76 8.97 -3.47 16.04
N ALA A 77 9.82 -2.68 15.40
CA ALA A 77 9.43 -1.83 14.27
C ALA A 77 10.30 -2.12 13.05
N ALA A 78 9.70 -2.13 11.87
CA ALA A 78 10.47 -2.10 10.64
C ALA A 78 11.20 -0.77 10.55
N HIS A 79 12.53 -0.79 10.36
CA HIS A 79 13.34 0.43 10.22
C HIS A 79 14.01 0.55 8.85
N SER A 80 14.08 -0.55 8.09
CA SER A 80 14.55 -0.51 6.72
C SER A 80 13.93 -1.63 5.89
N LEU A 81 13.75 -1.37 4.61
CA LEU A 81 13.42 -2.38 3.62
C LEU A 81 14.07 -2.05 2.28
N HIS A 82 14.34 -3.08 1.51
CA HIS A 82 14.80 -2.99 0.14
C HIS A 82 14.11 -4.07 -0.70
N GLY A 83 13.63 -3.72 -1.88
CA GLY A 83 12.89 -4.67 -2.72
C GLY A 83 13.09 -4.44 -4.21
N TYR A 84 12.87 -5.52 -4.97
CA TYR A 84 12.94 -5.53 -6.42
C TYR A 84 11.63 -5.99 -7.03
N PHE A 85 11.09 -5.19 -7.94
CA PHE A 85 9.99 -5.59 -8.82
C PHE A 85 10.59 -6.33 -10.02
N MET A 86 10.20 -7.58 -10.20
CA MET A 86 10.74 -8.44 -11.25
C MET A 86 9.76 -8.64 -12.40
N ARG A 87 8.45 -8.65 -12.12
CA ARG A 87 7.39 -8.85 -13.11
C ARG A 87 6.14 -8.03 -12.76
N PRO A 88 5.32 -7.64 -13.75
CA PRO A 88 4.00 -7.06 -13.49
C PRO A 88 3.12 -8.06 -12.74
N GLY A 89 2.45 -7.62 -11.67
CA GLY A 89 1.45 -8.43 -10.98
C GLY A 89 0.10 -8.37 -11.70
N ASP A 90 -0.60 -9.50 -11.74
CA ASP A 90 -1.97 -9.64 -12.27
C ASP A 90 -2.99 -9.32 -11.16
N PRO A 91 -3.82 -8.26 -11.30
CA PRO A 91 -4.81 -7.91 -10.29
C PRO A 91 -5.98 -8.91 -10.18
N ALA A 92 -6.17 -9.79 -11.17
CA ALA A 92 -7.22 -10.81 -11.16
C ALA A 92 -6.88 -12.03 -10.30
N VAL A 93 -5.60 -12.22 -9.97
CA VAL A 93 -5.08 -13.39 -9.26
C VAL A 93 -4.52 -12.98 -7.90
N PRO A 94 -4.80 -13.74 -6.81
CA PRO A 94 -4.17 -13.50 -5.51
C PRO A 94 -2.65 -13.58 -5.58
N ILE A 95 -1.99 -12.85 -4.69
CA ILE A 95 -0.53 -12.90 -4.53
C ILE A 95 -0.22 -13.77 -3.32
N ILE A 96 0.69 -14.71 -3.49
CA ILE A 96 1.22 -15.53 -2.39
C ILE A 96 2.52 -14.88 -1.90
N TYR A 97 2.60 -14.64 -0.59
CA TYR A 97 3.77 -14.10 0.08
C TYR A 97 4.41 -15.18 0.91
N GLU A 98 5.63 -15.59 0.54
CA GLU A 98 6.45 -16.51 1.29
C GLU A 98 7.49 -15.71 2.09
N VAL A 99 7.52 -15.93 3.41
CA VAL A 99 8.42 -15.23 4.33
C VAL A 99 9.52 -16.17 4.79
N ASP A 100 10.76 -15.78 4.53
CA ASP A 100 11.95 -16.45 5.05
C ASP A 100 12.48 -15.69 6.28
N ARG A 101 12.59 -16.38 7.42
CA ARG A 101 13.10 -15.83 8.69
C ARG A 101 14.62 -15.94 8.69
N ILE A 102 15.30 -15.02 8.01
CA ILE A 102 16.75 -15.02 7.82
C ILE A 102 17.48 -14.97 9.17
N ARG A 103 17.01 -14.10 10.08
CA ARG A 103 17.65 -13.92 11.40
C ARG A 103 16.64 -13.49 12.45
N ASP A 104 16.81 -14.06 13.63
CA ASP A 104 16.14 -13.70 14.87
C ASP A 104 17.19 -13.40 15.95
N GLY A 105 17.67 -12.15 16.01
CA GLY A 105 18.59 -11.67 17.04
C GLY A 105 17.86 -11.10 18.26
N LYS A 106 18.63 -10.59 19.24
CA LYS A 106 18.07 -9.94 20.43
C LYS A 106 17.46 -8.57 20.14
N SER A 107 18.16 -7.71 19.37
CA SER A 107 17.73 -6.35 19.03
C SER A 107 17.30 -6.22 17.56
N PHE A 108 17.77 -7.11 16.66
CA PHE A 108 17.46 -7.08 15.24
C PHE A 108 16.89 -8.40 14.74
N ALA A 109 15.91 -8.30 13.84
CA ALA A 109 15.42 -9.44 13.08
C ALA A 109 15.36 -9.10 11.59
N THR A 110 15.68 -10.09 10.74
CA THR A 110 15.68 -9.91 9.29
C THR A 110 14.70 -10.89 8.65
N ARG A 111 13.91 -10.39 7.72
CA ARG A 111 12.95 -11.16 6.94
C ARG A 111 13.21 -10.94 5.45
N ARG A 112 13.15 -12.02 4.68
CA ARG A 112 13.04 -11.96 3.23
C ARG A 112 11.62 -12.39 2.84
N VAL A 113 11.01 -11.66 1.92
CA VAL A 113 9.68 -11.98 1.41
C VAL A 113 9.75 -12.10 -0.09
N VAL A 114 9.15 -13.16 -0.63
CA VAL A 114 8.94 -13.34 -2.07
C VAL A 114 7.45 -13.32 -2.34
N ALA A 115 7.03 -12.42 -3.24
CA ALA A 115 5.65 -12.37 -3.74
C ALA A 115 5.56 -13.17 -5.03
N ILE A 116 4.61 -14.10 -5.11
CA ILE A 116 4.50 -15.11 -6.16
C ILE A 116 3.12 -15.04 -6.80
N GLN A 117 3.08 -15.08 -8.13
CA GLN A 117 1.88 -15.34 -8.92
C GLN A 117 2.21 -16.28 -10.07
N HIS A 118 1.28 -17.14 -10.47
CA HIS A 118 1.46 -18.11 -11.58
C HIS A 118 2.76 -18.93 -11.45
N GLY A 119 3.16 -19.28 -10.22
CA GLY A 119 4.39 -20.03 -9.95
C GLY A 119 5.69 -19.23 -10.15
N ALA A 120 5.63 -17.92 -10.41
CA ALA A 120 6.81 -17.08 -10.63
C ALA A 120 6.87 -15.92 -9.62
N ALA A 121 8.08 -15.60 -9.16
CA ALA A 121 8.31 -14.44 -8.32
C ALA A 121 8.05 -13.14 -9.11
N ILE A 122 7.16 -12.28 -8.60
CA ILE A 122 6.86 -10.97 -9.16
C ILE A 122 7.58 -9.85 -8.41
N PHE A 123 7.89 -10.08 -7.12
CA PHE A 123 8.57 -9.12 -6.26
C PHE A 123 9.37 -9.88 -5.19
N SER A 124 10.49 -9.30 -4.75
CA SER A 124 11.28 -9.79 -3.61
C SER A 124 11.70 -8.62 -2.74
N MET A 125 11.64 -8.80 -1.41
CA MET A 125 11.99 -7.78 -0.43
C MET A 125 12.80 -8.39 0.70
N SER A 126 13.80 -7.65 1.19
CA SER A 126 14.41 -7.85 2.49
C SER A 126 14.01 -6.71 3.42
N ALA A 127 13.58 -7.04 4.63
CA ALA A 127 13.21 -6.07 5.65
C ALA A 127 13.96 -6.35 6.95
N SER A 128 14.40 -5.29 7.62
CA SER A 128 15.00 -5.34 8.94
C SER A 128 14.07 -4.72 9.96
N PHE A 129 13.91 -5.42 11.07
CA PHE A 129 13.14 -5.00 12.23
C PHE A 129 14.07 -4.77 13.40
N HIS A 130 13.80 -3.73 14.16
CA HIS A 130 14.59 -3.37 15.34
C HIS A 130 13.68 -3.22 16.55
N ARG A 131 14.13 -3.71 17.68
CA ARG A 131 13.53 -3.47 18.97
C ARG A 131 13.74 -2.01 19.35
N ARG A 132 12.72 -1.34 19.89
CA ARG A 132 12.84 0.05 20.30
C ARG A 132 13.87 0.18 21.43
N GLU A 133 14.89 0.98 21.22
CA GLU A 133 15.97 1.26 22.15
C GLU A 133 16.20 2.77 22.21
N GLU A 134 16.63 3.28 23.38
CA GLU A 134 17.10 4.65 23.52
C GLU A 134 18.52 4.77 22.99
N GLY A 135 18.86 5.89 22.35
CA GLY A 135 20.19 6.12 21.77
C GLY A 135 20.36 7.52 21.21
N PRO A 136 21.55 7.84 20.68
CA PRO A 136 21.79 9.12 20.02
C PRO A 136 20.89 9.26 18.80
N GLY A 137 20.22 10.42 18.67
CA GLY A 137 19.38 10.77 17.53
C GLY A 137 20.09 11.76 16.62
N HIS A 138 19.94 11.61 15.31
CA HIS A 138 20.33 12.59 14.31
C HIS A 138 19.29 12.68 13.21
N GLN A 139 18.96 13.90 12.82
CA GLN A 139 18.05 14.17 11.70
C GLN A 139 18.56 15.40 10.94
N THR A 140 18.50 15.36 9.63
CA THR A 140 18.69 16.57 8.81
C THR A 140 17.46 17.47 8.92
N ASP A 141 17.66 18.78 8.78
CA ASP A 141 16.54 19.72 8.79
C ASP A 141 15.57 19.43 7.66
N MET A 142 14.27 19.50 7.98
CA MET A 142 13.23 19.39 6.96
C MET A 142 13.25 20.65 6.08
N PRO A 143 13.06 20.53 4.75
CA PRO A 143 12.88 21.69 3.89
C PRO A 143 11.73 22.57 4.39
N ASP A 144 11.89 23.90 4.25
CA ASP A 144 10.82 24.86 4.57
C ASP A 144 9.71 24.76 3.52
N VAL A 145 8.58 24.20 3.92
CA VAL A 145 7.38 24.01 3.09
C VAL A 145 6.13 24.36 3.89
N PRO A 146 5.05 24.84 3.22
CA PRO A 146 3.78 25.10 3.88
C PRO A 146 3.22 23.85 4.57
N ALA A 147 2.53 24.04 5.69
CA ALA A 147 1.81 22.93 6.34
C ALA A 147 0.72 22.37 5.40
N PRO A 148 0.37 21.08 5.49
CA PRO A 148 -0.67 20.50 4.63
C PRO A 148 -1.99 21.27 4.68
N ASP A 149 -2.37 21.81 5.83
CA ASP A 149 -3.63 22.56 5.98
C ASP A 149 -3.62 23.95 5.34
N ASP A 150 -2.44 24.47 5.03
CA ASP A 150 -2.27 25.75 4.31
C ASP A 150 -2.28 25.54 2.76
N LEU A 151 -2.31 24.30 2.30
CA LEU A 151 -2.34 23.94 0.88
C LEU A 151 -3.77 23.65 0.40
N PRO A 152 -4.06 23.87 -0.90
CA PRO A 152 -5.35 23.50 -1.48
C PRO A 152 -5.69 22.04 -1.25
N THR A 153 -6.90 21.75 -0.85
CA THR A 153 -7.43 20.39 -0.73
C THR A 153 -7.51 19.69 -2.09
N GLU A 154 -7.50 18.36 -2.08
CA GLU A 154 -7.68 17.58 -3.32
C GLU A 154 -9.00 17.94 -4.03
N ALA A 155 -10.05 18.27 -3.29
CA ALA A 155 -11.34 18.69 -3.85
C ALA A 155 -11.23 20.03 -4.60
N GLU A 156 -10.53 21.01 -4.04
CA GLU A 156 -10.28 22.30 -4.69
C GLU A 156 -9.40 22.17 -5.94
N VAL A 157 -8.37 21.33 -5.84
CA VAL A 157 -7.50 20.98 -6.98
C VAL A 157 -8.32 20.32 -8.09
N LYS A 158 -9.15 19.34 -7.78
CA LYS A 158 -10.05 18.69 -8.74
C LYS A 158 -11.01 19.69 -9.40
N ALA A 159 -11.69 20.52 -8.62
CA ALA A 159 -12.63 21.52 -9.15
C ALA A 159 -11.96 22.47 -10.14
N ARG A 160 -10.70 22.85 -9.90
CA ARG A 160 -9.95 23.80 -10.73
C ARG A 160 -9.41 23.20 -12.03
N PHE A 161 -8.95 21.94 -12.00
CA PHE A 161 -8.20 21.33 -13.10
C PHE A 161 -8.97 20.28 -13.89
N LEU A 162 -9.92 19.56 -13.26
CA LEU A 162 -10.63 18.49 -13.95
C LEU A 162 -11.68 18.97 -14.96
N ALA A 163 -12.12 20.23 -14.86
CA ALA A 163 -13.08 20.79 -15.81
C ALA A 163 -12.58 20.74 -17.27
N THR A 164 -11.27 20.87 -17.47
CA THR A 164 -10.61 20.87 -18.79
C THR A 164 -9.79 19.62 -19.08
N ALA A 165 -9.70 18.70 -18.12
CA ALA A 165 -8.89 17.49 -18.25
C ALA A 165 -9.50 16.45 -19.21
N PRO A 166 -8.69 15.69 -19.98
CA PRO A 166 -9.17 14.57 -20.78
C PRO A 166 -9.88 13.51 -19.92
N GLU A 167 -10.88 12.83 -20.51
CA GLU A 167 -11.71 11.83 -19.83
C GLU A 167 -10.92 10.76 -19.04
N PRO A 168 -9.81 10.16 -19.56
CA PRO A 168 -9.03 9.19 -18.79
C PRO A 168 -8.40 9.78 -17.52
N VAL A 169 -8.00 11.06 -17.56
CA VAL A 169 -7.45 11.79 -16.42
C VAL A 169 -8.54 12.06 -15.39
N ARG A 170 -9.72 12.51 -15.82
CA ARG A 170 -10.86 12.72 -14.91
C ARG A 170 -11.21 11.44 -14.17
N ARG A 171 -11.40 10.31 -14.86
CA ARG A 171 -11.69 9.01 -14.24
C ARG A 171 -10.65 8.58 -13.22
N TYR A 172 -9.39 8.84 -13.50
CA TYR A 172 -8.32 8.52 -12.56
C TYR A 172 -8.43 9.34 -11.27
N TRP A 173 -8.73 10.64 -11.40
CA TRP A 173 -8.83 11.56 -10.26
C TRP A 173 -10.15 11.47 -9.47
N GLU A 174 -11.23 11.02 -10.10
CA GLU A 174 -12.54 10.83 -9.45
C GLU A 174 -12.56 9.61 -8.52
N ARG A 175 -11.58 8.73 -8.60
CA ARG A 175 -11.53 7.54 -7.73
C ARG A 175 -11.30 7.94 -6.28
N PRO A 176 -12.05 7.34 -5.33
CA PRO A 176 -11.78 7.50 -3.91
C PRO A 176 -10.37 7.03 -3.57
N ARG A 177 -9.65 7.82 -2.78
CA ARG A 177 -8.29 7.51 -2.34
C ARG A 177 -8.23 7.49 -0.82
N PRO A 178 -7.49 6.54 -0.22
CA PRO A 178 -7.32 6.49 1.23
C PRO A 178 -6.34 7.55 1.76
N ILE A 179 -5.61 8.22 0.88
CA ILE A 179 -4.60 9.25 1.19
C ILE A 179 -4.89 10.47 0.34
N GLU A 180 -5.07 11.63 0.97
CA GLU A 180 -5.18 12.92 0.30
C GLU A 180 -3.78 13.43 -0.08
N LEU A 181 -3.63 13.88 -1.32
CA LEU A 181 -2.39 14.48 -1.83
C LEU A 181 -2.58 15.98 -2.00
N ARG A 182 -1.75 16.76 -1.32
CA ARG A 182 -1.72 18.24 -1.39
C ARG A 182 -0.36 18.69 -1.92
N PRO A 183 -0.21 18.86 -3.23
CA PRO A 183 1.08 19.26 -3.82
C PRO A 183 1.45 20.70 -3.46
N VAL A 184 2.71 20.90 -3.07
CA VAL A 184 3.28 22.23 -2.81
C VAL A 184 3.40 23.02 -4.11
N ASP A 185 3.83 22.36 -5.19
CA ASP A 185 3.92 22.94 -6.53
C ASP A 185 2.96 22.26 -7.49
N MET A 186 1.91 22.98 -7.86
CA MET A 186 0.90 22.49 -8.78
C MET A 186 1.39 22.37 -10.22
N SER A 187 2.39 23.17 -10.62
CA SER A 187 2.91 23.15 -11.99
C SER A 187 3.63 21.84 -12.31
N SER A 188 4.36 21.30 -11.35
CA SER A 188 5.07 20.02 -11.47
C SER A 188 4.16 18.81 -11.33
N TYR A 189 2.99 18.98 -10.70
CA TYR A 189 2.08 17.87 -10.40
C TYR A 189 1.14 17.51 -11.56
N LEU A 190 0.94 18.44 -12.51
CA LEU A 190 0.00 18.31 -13.63
C LEU A 190 0.70 18.00 -14.96
N MET A 191 2.03 17.93 -14.99
CA MET A 191 2.80 17.48 -16.14
C MET A 191 2.99 15.96 -16.09
#